data_d03c5f9191be73f38d15f72d03440808
#
_entry.id   d03c5f9191be73f38d15f72d03440808
#
_cell.length_a   1.000
_cell.length_b   1.000
_cell.length_c   1.000
_cell.angle_alpha   90.00
_cell.angle_beta   90.00
_cell.angle_gamma   90.00
#
_symmetry.space_group_name_H-M   'P 1'
#
loop_
_entity.id
_entity.type
_entity.pdbx_description
1 polymer ?
#
loop_
_entity_poly.entity_id
_entity_poly.type
_entity_poly.pdbx_seq_one_letter_code
_entity_poly.pdbx_strand_id
1 'polypeptide(L)'
;AFFTFVAAARAMVGPISETLQAAKRRHPDCLLVLSIVGPPEIVRRYEETGCPVFEDPSRAVRVVDALSRFSEAFARHTSVPVLPPAATPLPAPPIGEYAAKRILAEAGLPVVKERLCSTANEAVSAATELGFPVALKIASPDILHKTEAGGVELGLAAADDVAQAFAAVTGRARLARPDARITDVLVSRMVTGGVETILGVQDDPTFGPVVMFGLGGIFVDTLKDVAFRVAPFADDEAHRMMRELKGFRLLEGVRGRPRCDLDALAASAG
;
A
#
# COMPACT_ATOMS: atom_id res chain seq x y z
N ALA A 1 -10.34 -31.92 5.97
CA ALA A 1 -8.96 -32.31 5.56
C ALA A 1 -8.55 -33.60 6.29
N PHE A 2 -7.93 -34.49 5.57
CA PHE A 2 -7.47 -35.77 6.12
C PHE A 2 -5.98 -35.96 5.83
N PHE A 3 -5.21 -36.29 6.85
CA PHE A 3 -3.75 -36.48 6.77
C PHE A 3 -3.40 -37.90 7.20
N THR A 4 -2.56 -38.61 6.45
CA THR A 4 -2.09 -39.95 6.81
C THR A 4 -0.67 -40.20 6.35
N PHE A 5 0.15 -40.81 7.22
CA PHE A 5 1.52 -41.22 6.91
C PHE A 5 1.62 -42.73 6.59
N VAL A 6 0.61 -43.52 6.89
CA VAL A 6 0.65 -45.01 6.80
C VAL A 6 0.17 -45.50 5.41
N ALA A 7 -0.37 -44.59 4.60
CA ALA A 7 -1.02 -44.90 3.32
C ALA A 7 -0.08 -45.39 2.20
N ALA A 8 1.24 -45.32 2.38
CA ALA A 8 2.23 -45.76 1.40
C ALA A 8 2.43 -47.32 1.32
N ALA A 9 1.86 -48.07 2.25
CA ALA A 9 1.90 -49.51 2.17
C ALA A 9 0.94 -50.02 1.08
N ARG A 10 1.46 -50.79 0.10
CA ARG A 10 0.66 -51.29 -1.04
C ARG A 10 -0.63 -52.02 -0.64
N ALA A 11 -0.58 -52.79 0.46
CA ALA A 11 -1.75 -53.53 0.99
C ALA A 11 -2.87 -52.59 1.50
N MET A 12 -2.53 -51.37 1.88
CA MET A 12 -3.51 -50.42 2.45
C MET A 12 -4.17 -49.50 1.39
N VAL A 13 -3.61 -49.45 0.19
CA VAL A 13 -4.11 -48.52 -0.88
C VAL A 13 -5.54 -48.82 -1.24
N GLY A 14 -5.92 -50.07 -1.48
CA GLY A 14 -7.28 -50.49 -1.81
C GLY A 14 -8.30 -50.09 -0.72
N PRO A 15 -8.16 -50.62 0.49
CA PRO A 15 -9.07 -50.30 1.60
C PRO A 15 -9.21 -48.81 1.90
N ILE A 16 -8.10 -48.06 1.84
CA ILE A 16 -8.14 -46.62 2.08
C ILE A 16 -8.87 -45.89 0.91
N SER A 17 -8.57 -46.25 -0.33
CA SER A 17 -9.25 -45.67 -1.51
C SER A 17 -10.77 -45.90 -1.45
N GLU A 18 -11.22 -47.10 -1.10
CA GLU A 18 -12.66 -47.39 -0.91
C GLU A 18 -13.28 -46.54 0.21
N THR A 19 -12.54 -46.37 1.34
CA THR A 19 -12.98 -45.52 2.44
C THR A 19 -13.08 -44.07 2.04
N LEU A 20 -12.11 -43.53 1.29
CA LEU A 20 -12.13 -42.16 0.78
C LEU A 20 -13.30 -41.92 -0.18
N GLN A 21 -13.54 -42.86 -1.11
CA GLN A 21 -14.68 -42.78 -2.03
C GLN A 21 -16.02 -42.84 -1.29
N ALA A 22 -16.11 -43.68 -0.26
CA ALA A 22 -17.33 -43.76 0.57
C ALA A 22 -17.55 -42.44 1.35
N ALA A 23 -16.46 -41.86 1.90
CA ALA A 23 -16.51 -40.57 2.60
C ALA A 23 -16.94 -39.43 1.67
N LYS A 24 -16.40 -39.39 0.44
CA LYS A 24 -16.82 -38.40 -0.59
C LYS A 24 -18.29 -38.53 -0.96
N ARG A 25 -18.78 -39.75 -1.13
CA ARG A 25 -20.23 -39.97 -1.41
C ARG A 25 -21.11 -39.52 -0.26
N ARG A 26 -20.67 -39.71 0.97
CA ARG A 26 -21.43 -39.32 2.18
C ARG A 26 -21.38 -37.83 2.43
N HIS A 27 -20.29 -37.19 2.06
CA HIS A 27 -19.99 -35.75 2.32
C HIS A 27 -19.53 -35.06 1.04
N PRO A 28 -20.41 -34.88 0.02
CA PRO A 28 -20.04 -34.33 -1.30
C PRO A 28 -19.52 -32.89 -1.22
N ASP A 29 -19.92 -32.14 -0.20
CA ASP A 29 -19.51 -30.74 0.02
C ASP A 29 -18.19 -30.61 0.80
N CYS A 30 -17.57 -31.75 1.21
CA CYS A 30 -16.29 -31.75 1.91
C CYS A 30 -15.12 -31.94 0.94
N LEU A 31 -14.17 -31.03 0.97
CA LEU A 31 -12.88 -31.21 0.31
C LEU A 31 -12.00 -32.14 1.16
N LEU A 32 -11.70 -33.32 0.63
CA LEU A 32 -10.73 -34.24 1.22
C LEU A 32 -9.37 -34.01 0.57
N VAL A 33 -8.36 -33.73 1.39
CA VAL A 33 -6.97 -33.50 0.96
C VAL A 33 -6.07 -34.48 1.70
N LEU A 34 -5.18 -35.12 0.97
CA LEU A 34 -4.28 -36.13 1.50
C LEU A 34 -2.85 -35.58 1.57
N SER A 35 -2.13 -35.96 2.62
CA SER A 35 -0.70 -35.78 2.69
C SER A 35 -0.04 -37.14 2.80
N ILE A 36 0.66 -37.56 1.74
CA ILE A 36 1.22 -38.91 1.61
C ILE A 36 2.61 -38.81 1.00
N VAL A 37 3.58 -39.43 1.68
CA VAL A 37 4.93 -39.67 1.14
C VAL A 37 5.01 -41.12 0.71
N GLY A 38 5.26 -41.36 -0.57
CA GLY A 38 5.34 -42.72 -1.10
C GLY A 38 5.75 -42.78 -2.58
N PRO A 39 5.89 -44.01 -3.12
CA PRO A 39 6.18 -44.19 -4.53
C PRO A 39 5.12 -43.53 -5.46
N PRO A 40 5.54 -42.98 -6.60
CA PRO A 40 4.62 -42.26 -7.50
C PRO A 40 3.39 -43.06 -7.93
N GLU A 41 3.52 -44.38 -8.09
CA GLU A 41 2.42 -45.27 -8.45
C GLU A 41 1.37 -45.41 -7.35
N ILE A 42 1.76 -45.27 -6.08
CA ILE A 42 0.84 -45.27 -4.94
C ILE A 42 0.15 -43.91 -4.84
N VAL A 43 0.89 -42.83 -4.97
CA VAL A 43 0.32 -41.46 -4.99
C VAL A 43 -0.75 -41.33 -6.05
N ARG A 44 -0.49 -41.73 -7.31
CA ARG A 44 -1.45 -41.71 -8.41
C ARG A 44 -2.75 -42.43 -8.08
N ARG A 45 -2.68 -43.60 -7.44
CA ARG A 45 -3.88 -44.36 -7.03
C ARG A 45 -4.79 -43.59 -6.07
N TYR A 46 -4.19 -42.78 -5.20
CA TYR A 46 -4.98 -41.90 -4.32
C TYR A 46 -5.53 -40.69 -5.08
N GLU A 47 -4.78 -40.12 -6.02
CA GLU A 47 -5.26 -39.06 -6.91
C GLU A 47 -6.45 -39.51 -7.76
N GLU A 48 -6.47 -40.76 -8.21
CA GLU A 48 -7.59 -41.38 -8.94
C GLU A 48 -8.89 -41.42 -8.14
N THR A 49 -8.83 -41.32 -6.80
CA THR A 49 -10.02 -41.14 -5.97
C THR A 49 -10.61 -39.74 -6.07
N GLY A 50 -9.95 -38.81 -6.77
CA GLY A 50 -10.30 -37.40 -6.89
C GLY A 50 -10.01 -36.59 -5.63
N CYS A 51 -9.07 -37.05 -4.79
CA CYS A 51 -8.54 -36.29 -3.66
C CYS A 51 -7.18 -35.68 -4.05
N PRO A 52 -6.95 -34.38 -3.87
CA PRO A 52 -5.62 -33.80 -4.03
C PRO A 52 -4.63 -34.42 -3.05
N VAL A 53 -3.44 -34.76 -3.55
CA VAL A 53 -2.39 -35.38 -2.74
C VAL A 53 -1.17 -34.48 -2.69
N PHE A 54 -0.60 -34.31 -1.51
CA PHE A 54 0.63 -33.53 -1.27
C PHE A 54 1.62 -34.37 -0.47
N GLU A 55 2.91 -34.21 -0.77
CA GLU A 55 3.95 -34.87 0.01
C GLU A 55 4.15 -34.25 1.40
N ASP A 56 3.89 -32.92 1.50
CA ASP A 56 4.09 -32.14 2.72
C ASP A 56 2.73 -31.60 3.23
N PRO A 57 2.37 -31.93 4.49
CA PRO A 57 1.13 -31.45 5.10
C PRO A 57 1.05 -29.92 5.16
N SER A 58 2.18 -29.21 5.29
CA SER A 58 2.20 -27.75 5.29
C SER A 58 1.79 -27.19 3.92
N ARG A 59 2.16 -27.87 2.82
CA ARG A 59 1.69 -27.51 1.47
C ARG A 59 0.20 -27.75 1.32
N ALA A 60 -0.30 -28.89 1.82
CA ALA A 60 -1.73 -29.19 1.80
C ALA A 60 -2.53 -28.11 2.53
N VAL A 61 -2.11 -27.71 3.73
CA VAL A 61 -2.78 -26.66 4.51
C VAL A 61 -2.75 -25.32 3.77
N ARG A 62 -1.62 -24.92 3.17
CA ARG A 62 -1.52 -23.68 2.40
C ARG A 62 -2.46 -23.66 1.20
N VAL A 63 -2.61 -24.79 0.50
CA VAL A 63 -3.52 -24.87 -0.64
C VAL A 63 -4.97 -24.78 -0.19
N VAL A 64 -5.34 -25.46 0.92
CA VAL A 64 -6.68 -25.34 1.50
C VAL A 64 -7.00 -23.92 1.95
N ASP A 65 -6.03 -23.24 2.61
CA ASP A 65 -6.17 -21.85 3.00
C ASP A 65 -6.35 -20.94 1.77
N ALA A 66 -5.54 -21.13 0.73
CA ALA A 66 -5.67 -20.37 -0.52
C ALA A 66 -7.04 -20.56 -1.18
N LEU A 67 -7.52 -21.81 -1.28
CA LEU A 67 -8.85 -22.12 -1.83
C LEU A 67 -9.97 -21.50 -1.00
N SER A 68 -9.84 -21.49 0.33
CA SER A 68 -10.81 -20.83 1.21
C SER A 68 -10.87 -19.34 0.94
N ARG A 69 -9.69 -18.68 0.86
CA ARG A 69 -9.60 -17.25 0.53
C ARG A 69 -10.19 -16.92 -0.84
N PHE A 70 -9.92 -17.75 -1.86
CA PHE A 70 -10.54 -17.58 -3.18
C PHE A 70 -12.05 -17.72 -3.10
N SER A 71 -12.56 -18.75 -2.42
CA SER A 71 -14.01 -18.95 -2.25
C SER A 71 -14.68 -17.77 -1.56
N GLU A 72 -14.06 -17.27 -0.48
CA GLU A 72 -14.52 -16.08 0.22
C GLU A 72 -14.47 -14.82 -0.68
N ALA A 73 -13.41 -14.66 -1.48
CA ALA A 73 -13.28 -13.54 -2.40
C ALA A 73 -14.36 -13.57 -3.48
N PHE A 74 -14.62 -14.73 -4.08
CA PHE A 74 -15.70 -14.89 -5.09
C PHE A 74 -17.11 -14.77 -4.52
N ALA A 75 -17.32 -15.15 -3.25
CA ALA A 75 -18.60 -14.99 -2.58
C ALA A 75 -18.92 -13.53 -2.22
N ARG A 76 -17.90 -12.67 -2.18
CA ARG A 76 -18.08 -11.23 -1.92
C ARG A 76 -18.68 -10.57 -3.15
N HIS A 77 -19.86 -10.00 -3.00
CA HIS A 77 -20.42 -9.08 -3.98
C HIS A 77 -19.74 -7.72 -3.79
N THR A 78 -18.63 -7.49 -4.49
CA THR A 78 -18.02 -6.18 -4.55
C THR A 78 -18.70 -5.37 -5.64
N SER A 79 -19.39 -4.29 -5.26
CA SER A 79 -19.78 -3.27 -6.23
C SER A 79 -18.52 -2.63 -6.77
N VAL A 80 -18.23 -2.81 -8.05
CA VAL A 80 -17.14 -2.05 -8.69
C VAL A 80 -17.65 -0.62 -8.87
N PRO A 81 -16.99 0.38 -8.29
CA PRO A 81 -17.40 1.76 -8.46
C PRO A 81 -17.29 2.15 -9.93
N VAL A 82 -18.28 2.87 -10.44
CA VAL A 82 -18.20 3.50 -11.75
C VAL A 82 -17.32 4.73 -11.60
N LEU A 83 -16.09 4.64 -12.13
CA LEU A 83 -15.21 5.81 -12.15
C LEU A 83 -15.82 6.91 -13.00
N PRO A 84 -15.86 8.15 -12.51
CA PRO A 84 -16.20 9.28 -13.34
C PRO A 84 -15.16 9.39 -14.48
N PRO A 85 -15.55 9.86 -15.67
CA PRO A 85 -14.61 10.10 -16.74
C PRO A 85 -13.53 11.08 -16.23
N ALA A 86 -12.26 10.81 -16.56
CA ALA A 86 -11.15 11.68 -16.18
C ALA A 86 -11.43 13.11 -16.64
N ALA A 87 -11.59 14.02 -15.70
CA ALA A 87 -11.99 15.39 -15.99
C ALA A 87 -10.87 16.18 -16.70
N THR A 88 -9.61 15.79 -16.48
CA THR A 88 -8.46 16.50 -17.05
C THR A 88 -7.36 15.49 -17.41
N PRO A 89 -6.78 15.56 -18.63
CA PRO A 89 -5.61 14.77 -18.96
C PRO A 89 -4.45 15.11 -18.03
N LEU A 90 -3.76 14.09 -17.54
CA LEU A 90 -2.55 14.30 -16.74
C LEU A 90 -1.47 14.96 -17.61
N PRO A 91 -0.75 15.97 -17.09
CA PRO A 91 0.37 16.55 -17.80
C PRO A 91 1.49 15.55 -18.00
N ALA A 92 2.28 15.72 -19.06
CA ALA A 92 3.43 14.86 -19.33
C ALA A 92 4.49 15.00 -18.20
N PRO A 93 5.07 13.87 -17.72
CA PRO A 93 6.15 13.91 -16.75
C PRO A 93 7.43 14.56 -17.31
N PRO A 94 8.30 15.10 -16.44
CA PRO A 94 8.22 15.11 -14.98
C PRO A 94 7.31 16.21 -14.43
N ILE A 95 6.44 15.84 -13.48
CA ILE A 95 5.58 16.79 -12.79
C ILE A 95 6.22 17.14 -11.43
N GLY A 96 6.38 18.44 -11.15
CA GLY A 96 6.87 18.91 -9.85
C GLY A 96 5.88 18.66 -8.72
N GLU A 97 6.36 18.56 -7.47
CA GLU A 97 5.57 18.28 -6.27
C GLU A 97 4.33 19.19 -6.13
N TYR A 98 4.51 20.49 -6.34
CA TYR A 98 3.43 21.47 -6.25
C TYR A 98 2.33 21.23 -7.30
N ALA A 99 2.72 20.98 -8.56
CA ALA A 99 1.77 20.72 -9.63
C ALA A 99 1.03 19.38 -9.40
N ALA A 100 1.72 18.33 -8.95
CA ALA A 100 1.12 17.06 -8.61
C ALA A 100 0.08 17.19 -7.48
N LYS A 101 0.41 17.92 -6.41
CA LYS A 101 -0.53 18.17 -5.32
C LYS A 101 -1.76 18.97 -5.75
N ARG A 102 -1.61 19.91 -6.69
CA ARG A 102 -2.76 20.61 -7.26
C ARG A 102 -3.70 19.68 -8.01
N ILE A 103 -3.17 18.77 -8.81
CA ILE A 103 -3.97 17.74 -9.50
C ILE A 103 -4.73 16.88 -8.49
N LEU A 104 -4.06 16.44 -7.42
CA LEU A 104 -4.69 15.67 -6.34
C LEU A 104 -5.79 16.46 -5.63
N ALA A 105 -5.58 17.75 -5.38
CA ALA A 105 -6.58 18.63 -4.79
C ALA A 105 -7.80 18.82 -5.71
N GLU A 106 -7.59 18.98 -7.02
CA GLU A 106 -8.65 19.08 -8.03
C GLU A 106 -9.45 17.77 -8.14
N ALA A 107 -8.81 16.63 -7.87
CA ALA A 107 -9.45 15.31 -7.74
C ALA A 107 -10.18 15.09 -6.39
N GLY A 108 -10.16 16.08 -5.49
CA GLY A 108 -10.85 16.00 -4.20
C GLY A 108 -10.02 15.47 -3.04
N LEU A 109 -8.74 15.12 -3.25
CA LEU A 109 -7.87 14.68 -2.17
C LEU A 109 -7.47 15.85 -1.26
N PRO A 110 -7.50 15.69 0.07
CA PRO A 110 -7.09 16.73 0.99
C PRO A 110 -5.57 16.92 0.93
N VAL A 111 -5.12 18.08 0.47
CA VAL A 111 -3.71 18.45 0.45
C VAL A 111 -3.43 19.57 1.45
N VAL A 112 -2.21 19.59 2.00
CA VAL A 112 -1.79 20.69 2.86
C VAL A 112 -1.72 21.99 2.07
N LYS A 113 -2.07 23.10 2.72
CA LYS A 113 -1.93 24.44 2.13
C LYS A 113 -0.46 24.76 1.96
N GLU A 114 -0.11 25.22 0.76
CA GLU A 114 1.27 25.54 0.39
C GLU A 114 1.33 26.66 -0.65
N ARG A 115 2.48 27.31 -0.75
CA ARG A 115 2.75 28.38 -1.71
C ARG A 115 4.14 28.30 -2.31
N LEU A 116 4.24 28.51 -3.61
CA LEU A 116 5.51 28.75 -4.30
C LEU A 116 5.95 30.21 -4.07
N CYS A 117 7.20 30.40 -3.74
CA CYS A 117 7.79 31.69 -3.42
C CYS A 117 9.14 31.84 -4.13
N SER A 118 9.32 32.91 -4.87
CA SER A 118 10.56 33.21 -5.61
C SER A 118 11.54 34.04 -4.78
N THR A 119 11.07 34.68 -3.71
CA THR A 119 11.87 35.55 -2.84
C THR A 119 11.70 35.19 -1.37
N ALA A 120 12.69 35.56 -0.54
CA ALA A 120 12.60 35.37 0.91
C ALA A 120 11.42 36.15 1.53
N ASN A 121 11.11 37.33 1.03
CA ASN A 121 9.98 38.13 1.53
C ASN A 121 8.64 37.45 1.23
N GLU A 122 8.49 36.89 0.04
CA GLU A 122 7.31 36.10 -0.31
C GLU A 122 7.18 34.86 0.57
N ALA A 123 8.29 34.17 0.85
CA ALA A 123 8.30 32.98 1.72
C ALA A 123 7.88 33.32 3.16
N VAL A 124 8.35 34.45 3.70
CA VAL A 124 7.95 34.96 5.02
C VAL A 124 6.47 35.32 5.06
N SER A 125 5.99 36.01 4.03
CA SER A 125 4.55 36.35 3.90
C SER A 125 3.67 35.10 3.85
N ALA A 126 4.06 34.13 2.99
CA ALA A 126 3.38 32.87 2.86
C ALA A 126 3.35 32.07 4.18
N ALA A 127 4.46 31.99 4.90
CA ALA A 127 4.54 31.31 6.19
C ALA A 127 3.63 31.96 7.24
N THR A 128 3.56 33.29 7.26
CA THR A 128 2.67 34.04 8.16
C THR A 128 1.20 33.76 7.86
N GLU A 129 0.81 33.74 6.59
CA GLU A 129 -0.54 33.41 6.16
C GLU A 129 -0.94 31.94 6.42
N LEU A 130 -0.02 31.00 6.20
CA LEU A 130 -0.24 29.56 6.41
C LEU A 130 -0.29 29.18 7.89
N GLY A 131 0.39 29.93 8.73
CA GLY A 131 0.58 29.68 10.16
C GLY A 131 1.74 28.73 10.44
N PHE A 132 2.52 29.11 11.47
CA PHE A 132 3.68 28.34 11.92
C PHE A 132 3.27 27.09 12.74
N PRO A 133 4.12 26.04 12.77
CA PRO A 133 5.37 25.90 12.04
C PRO A 133 5.17 25.54 10.58
N VAL A 134 6.14 25.93 9.73
CA VAL A 134 6.15 25.61 8.31
C VAL A 134 7.39 24.79 7.92
N ALA A 135 7.29 24.09 6.81
CA ALA A 135 8.39 23.46 6.09
C ALA A 135 8.70 24.27 4.83
N LEU A 136 9.98 24.35 4.48
CA LEU A 136 10.48 25.04 3.32
C LEU A 136 11.30 24.08 2.48
N LYS A 137 10.96 23.93 1.20
CA LYS A 137 11.58 22.97 0.28
C LYS A 137 11.92 23.63 -1.04
N ILE A 138 13.05 23.28 -1.63
CA ILE A 138 13.34 23.66 -3.02
C ILE A 138 12.27 23.14 -3.98
N ALA A 139 11.81 24.01 -4.87
CA ALA A 139 10.94 23.65 -5.97
C ALA A 139 11.74 23.69 -7.29
N SER A 140 12.20 22.51 -7.71
CA SER A 140 12.94 22.35 -8.97
C SER A 140 12.52 21.03 -9.64
N PRO A 141 12.25 21.03 -10.95
CA PRO A 141 12.01 19.81 -11.70
C PRO A 141 13.27 18.93 -11.84
N ASP A 142 14.45 19.54 -11.68
CA ASP A 142 15.74 18.89 -11.89
C ASP A 142 16.29 18.25 -10.58
N ILE A 143 15.64 18.49 -9.42
CA ILE A 143 16.01 17.95 -8.10
C ILE A 143 14.87 17.10 -7.54
N LEU A 144 14.92 15.79 -7.79
CA LEU A 144 13.93 14.85 -7.28
C LEU A 144 14.14 14.54 -5.77
N HIS A 145 15.40 14.33 -5.36
CA HIS A 145 15.76 14.01 -3.98
C HIS A 145 16.23 15.27 -3.23
N LYS A 146 15.27 16.10 -2.84
CA LYS A 146 15.51 17.42 -2.24
C LYS A 146 16.28 17.34 -0.92
N THR A 147 16.04 16.33 -0.12
CA THR A 147 16.72 16.13 1.18
C THR A 147 18.22 15.89 0.99
N GLU A 148 18.60 15.05 0.03
CA GLU A 148 20.01 14.76 -0.28
C GLU A 148 20.77 15.98 -0.79
N ALA A 149 20.07 16.87 -1.52
CA ALA A 149 20.60 18.14 -1.99
C ALA A 149 20.63 19.23 -0.90
N GLY A 150 20.26 18.93 0.35
CA GLY A 150 20.13 19.90 1.42
C GLY A 150 19.05 20.97 1.19
N GLY A 151 18.10 20.67 0.30
CA GLY A 151 17.05 21.57 -0.15
C GLY A 151 15.77 21.53 0.69
N VAL A 152 15.82 21.09 1.96
CA VAL A 152 14.69 21.01 2.87
C VAL A 152 15.05 21.56 4.24
N GLU A 153 14.17 22.38 4.81
CA GLU A 153 14.16 22.80 6.21
C GLU A 153 12.77 22.59 6.80
N LEU A 154 12.73 22.07 8.01
CA LEU A 154 11.49 21.71 8.71
C LEU A 154 11.39 22.44 10.06
N GLY A 155 10.17 22.61 10.54
CA GLY A 155 9.93 23.13 11.89
C GLY A 155 10.21 24.63 12.05
N LEU A 156 10.16 25.39 10.97
CA LEU A 156 10.38 26.84 11.03
C LEU A 156 9.23 27.49 11.82
N ALA A 157 9.56 28.09 12.96
CA ALA A 157 8.58 28.55 13.92
C ALA A 157 8.37 30.07 13.88
N ALA A 158 9.24 30.83 13.21
CA ALA A 158 9.18 32.28 13.12
C ALA A 158 9.55 32.80 11.73
N ALA A 159 9.21 34.05 11.45
CA ALA A 159 9.52 34.74 10.19
C ALA A 159 11.01 34.78 9.88
N ASP A 160 11.83 35.07 10.89
CA ASP A 160 13.29 35.15 10.76
C ASP A 160 13.89 33.78 10.40
N ASP A 161 13.35 32.69 10.96
CA ASP A 161 13.78 31.33 10.61
C ASP A 161 13.53 31.05 9.12
N VAL A 162 12.37 31.48 8.60
CA VAL A 162 12.00 31.30 7.19
C VAL A 162 12.92 32.09 6.27
N ALA A 163 13.25 33.33 6.62
CA ALA A 163 14.16 34.14 5.81
C ALA A 163 15.57 33.54 5.74
N GLN A 164 16.09 33.07 6.88
CA GLN A 164 17.40 32.38 6.96
C GLN A 164 17.37 31.03 6.20
N ALA A 165 16.31 30.23 6.39
CA ALA A 165 16.13 28.96 5.70
C ALA A 165 16.06 29.11 4.18
N PHE A 166 15.39 30.18 3.67
CA PHE A 166 15.32 30.45 2.23
C PHE A 166 16.72 30.61 1.62
N ALA A 167 17.59 31.41 2.25
CA ALA A 167 18.98 31.59 1.79
C ALA A 167 19.79 30.30 1.92
N ALA A 168 19.61 29.57 3.01
CA ALA A 168 20.33 28.34 3.29
C ALA A 168 20.00 27.20 2.31
N VAL A 169 18.70 26.90 2.08
CA VAL A 169 18.30 25.80 1.19
C VAL A 169 18.64 26.11 -0.26
N THR A 170 18.46 27.37 -0.71
CA THR A 170 18.82 27.78 -2.07
C THR A 170 20.32 27.71 -2.30
N GLY A 171 21.14 28.13 -1.32
CA GLY A 171 22.58 28.05 -1.38
C GLY A 171 23.10 26.61 -1.43
N ARG A 172 22.61 25.72 -0.53
CA ARG A 172 22.99 24.30 -0.51
C ARG A 172 22.60 23.58 -1.80
N ALA A 173 21.37 23.80 -2.27
CA ALA A 173 20.89 23.14 -3.47
C ALA A 173 21.68 23.56 -4.73
N ARG A 174 22.04 24.84 -4.86
CA ARG A 174 22.93 25.33 -5.95
C ARG A 174 24.33 24.74 -5.89
N LEU A 175 24.89 24.55 -4.70
CA LEU A 175 26.18 23.89 -4.54
C LEU A 175 26.14 22.41 -4.89
N ALA A 176 25.07 21.71 -4.46
CA ALA A 176 24.89 20.28 -4.73
C ALA A 176 24.55 19.98 -6.21
N ARG A 177 23.82 20.87 -6.86
CA ARG A 177 23.35 20.72 -8.25
C ARG A 177 23.46 22.05 -9.01
N PRO A 178 24.68 22.42 -9.46
CA PRO A 178 24.93 23.70 -10.12
C PRO A 178 24.11 23.92 -11.40
N ASP A 179 23.82 22.85 -12.11
CA ASP A 179 23.09 22.90 -13.39
C ASP A 179 21.55 22.85 -13.23
N ALA A 180 21.06 22.69 -12.00
CA ALA A 180 19.60 22.59 -11.76
C ALA A 180 18.95 23.99 -11.79
N ARG A 181 17.77 24.03 -12.38
CA ARG A 181 16.91 25.24 -12.40
C ARG A 181 16.22 25.35 -11.04
N ILE A 182 16.71 26.25 -10.22
CA ILE A 182 16.15 26.56 -8.90
C ILE A 182 15.56 27.96 -8.98
N THR A 183 14.26 28.03 -9.23
CA THR A 183 13.52 29.30 -9.37
C THR A 183 12.75 29.64 -8.12
N ASP A 184 12.19 28.64 -7.45
CA ASP A 184 11.24 28.82 -6.37
C ASP A 184 11.53 27.92 -5.17
N VAL A 185 10.90 28.26 -4.07
CA VAL A 185 10.85 27.50 -2.84
C VAL A 185 9.39 27.23 -2.52
N LEU A 186 9.07 26.05 -2.08
CA LEU A 186 7.74 25.66 -1.61
C LEU A 186 7.67 25.85 -0.11
N VAL A 187 6.77 26.69 0.36
CA VAL A 187 6.44 26.87 1.77
C VAL A 187 5.15 26.12 2.05
N SER A 188 5.19 25.18 2.99
CA SER A 188 4.03 24.36 3.35
C SER A 188 3.79 24.40 4.85
N ARG A 189 2.54 24.44 5.28
CA ARG A 189 2.20 24.24 6.69
C ARG A 189 2.60 22.84 7.14
N MET A 190 3.22 22.72 8.30
CA MET A 190 3.50 21.41 8.88
C MET A 190 2.26 20.82 9.54
N VAL A 191 2.01 19.56 9.24
CA VAL A 191 1.04 18.74 9.96
C VAL A 191 1.79 18.00 11.06
N THR A 192 1.38 18.22 12.30
CA THR A 192 1.98 17.58 13.48
C THR A 192 1.04 16.56 14.07
N GLY A 193 1.57 15.49 14.62
CA GLY A 193 0.78 14.37 15.14
C GLY A 193 0.28 13.46 14.01
N GLY A 194 -0.50 12.47 14.36
CA GLY A 194 -1.00 11.48 13.40
C GLY A 194 -0.04 10.33 13.14
N VAL A 195 -0.41 9.50 12.19
CA VAL A 195 0.37 8.37 11.70
C VAL A 195 0.66 8.61 10.22
N GLU A 196 1.92 8.53 9.85
CA GLU A 196 2.30 8.62 8.43
C GLU A 196 1.87 7.37 7.70
N THR A 197 1.22 7.55 6.56
CA THR A 197 0.83 6.47 5.64
C THR A 197 1.37 6.74 4.24
N ILE A 198 1.51 5.70 3.45
CA ILE A 198 1.83 5.78 2.03
C ILE A 198 0.64 5.27 1.24
N LEU A 199 0.23 6.05 0.27
CA LEU A 199 -0.70 5.66 -0.78
C LEU A 199 0.00 5.88 -2.12
N GLY A 200 0.08 4.84 -2.94
CA GLY A 200 0.71 4.90 -4.26
C GLY A 200 -0.12 4.18 -5.30
N VAL A 201 -0.02 4.61 -6.55
CA VAL A 201 -0.66 3.97 -7.69
C VAL A 201 0.42 3.66 -8.72
N GLN A 202 0.40 2.44 -9.25
CA GLN A 202 1.26 2.00 -10.34
C GLN A 202 0.41 1.30 -11.38
N ASP A 203 0.68 1.57 -12.65
CA ASP A 203 0.07 0.82 -13.74
C ASP A 203 0.85 -0.50 -13.95
N ASP A 204 0.17 -1.61 -13.72
CA ASP A 204 0.73 -2.95 -13.92
C ASP A 204 0.32 -3.47 -15.30
N PRO A 205 1.27 -4.01 -16.11
CA PRO A 205 0.96 -4.45 -17.48
C PRO A 205 -0.05 -5.60 -17.57
N THR A 206 -0.27 -6.33 -16.48
CA THR A 206 -1.19 -7.47 -16.41
C THR A 206 -2.51 -7.11 -15.76
N PHE A 207 -2.47 -6.32 -14.67
CA PHE A 207 -3.62 -6.04 -13.82
C PHE A 207 -4.19 -4.62 -14.02
N GLY A 208 -3.51 -3.75 -14.79
CA GLY A 208 -3.87 -2.32 -14.87
C GLY A 208 -3.48 -1.56 -13.61
N PRO A 209 -4.22 -0.51 -13.23
CA PRO A 209 -3.87 0.30 -12.08
C PRO A 209 -3.92 -0.50 -10.78
N VAL A 210 -2.81 -0.53 -10.05
CA VAL A 210 -2.68 -1.17 -8.74
C VAL A 210 -2.41 -0.11 -7.69
N VAL A 211 -3.26 -0.06 -6.69
CA VAL A 211 -3.12 0.82 -5.52
C VAL A 211 -2.35 0.08 -4.44
N MET A 212 -1.36 0.74 -3.87
CA MET A 212 -0.59 0.31 -2.71
C MET A 212 -0.94 1.20 -1.52
N PHE A 213 -1.21 0.61 -0.38
CA PHE A 213 -1.35 1.30 0.90
C PHE A 213 -0.42 0.70 1.94
N GLY A 214 0.21 1.54 2.75
CA GLY A 214 1.12 1.10 3.81
C GLY A 214 1.32 2.13 4.89
N LEU A 215 2.02 1.73 5.96
CA LEU A 215 2.50 2.67 6.97
C LEU A 215 3.73 3.41 6.45
N GLY A 216 3.75 4.72 6.65
CA GLY A 216 4.83 5.62 6.24
C GLY A 216 6.00 5.68 7.21
N GLY A 217 6.91 6.63 6.95
CA GLY A 217 8.08 6.87 7.78
C GLY A 217 9.04 5.68 7.84
N ILE A 218 9.67 5.45 8.98
CA ILE A 218 10.65 4.38 9.20
C ILE A 218 10.07 2.95 9.01
N PHE A 219 8.75 2.80 8.98
CA PHE A 219 8.10 1.49 8.82
C PHE A 219 8.14 0.98 7.38
N VAL A 220 8.24 1.87 6.38
CA VAL A 220 8.26 1.49 4.96
C VAL A 220 9.50 0.66 4.63
N ASP A 221 10.67 1.16 4.97
CA ASP A 221 11.94 0.53 4.60
C ASP A 221 12.24 -0.71 5.44
N THR A 222 11.80 -0.70 6.71
CA THR A 222 12.15 -1.75 7.68
C THR A 222 11.15 -2.90 7.67
N LEU A 223 9.86 -2.62 7.66
CA LEU A 223 8.82 -3.65 7.84
C LEU A 223 8.16 -4.09 6.53
N LYS A 224 8.24 -3.27 5.48
CA LYS A 224 7.55 -3.51 4.19
C LYS A 224 6.09 -3.92 4.39
N ASP A 225 5.42 -3.24 5.35
CA ASP A 225 4.05 -3.53 5.73
C ASP A 225 3.11 -2.77 4.78
N VAL A 226 2.83 -3.40 3.66
CA VAL A 226 2.04 -2.84 2.56
C VAL A 226 0.99 -3.84 2.09
N ALA A 227 -0.14 -3.34 1.63
CA ALA A 227 -1.20 -4.10 0.97
C ALA A 227 -1.48 -3.51 -0.41
N PHE A 228 -1.96 -4.35 -1.33
CA PHE A 228 -2.20 -3.97 -2.71
C PHE A 228 -3.63 -4.29 -3.13
N ARG A 229 -4.21 -3.45 -3.99
CA ARG A 229 -5.50 -3.70 -4.66
C ARG A 229 -5.46 -3.29 -6.11
N VAL A 230 -6.11 -4.05 -6.96
CA VAL A 230 -6.37 -3.66 -8.34
C VAL A 230 -7.55 -2.67 -8.34
N ALA A 231 -7.34 -1.50 -8.92
CA ALA A 231 -8.39 -0.49 -9.03
C ALA A 231 -9.32 -0.79 -10.24
N PRO A 232 -10.57 -0.33 -10.20
CA PRO A 232 -11.23 0.41 -9.11
C PRO A 232 -11.80 -0.53 -8.04
N PHE A 233 -11.90 -0.06 -6.82
CA PHE A 233 -12.51 -0.77 -5.70
C PHE A 233 -13.26 0.23 -4.79
N ALA A 234 -14.23 -0.28 -4.03
CA ALA A 234 -15.05 0.53 -3.15
C ALA A 234 -14.41 0.72 -1.76
N ASP A 235 -14.92 1.68 -0.98
CA ASP A 235 -14.41 2.05 0.36
C ASP A 235 -14.31 0.85 1.32
N ASP A 236 -15.25 -0.12 1.22
CA ASP A 236 -15.22 -1.31 2.05
C ASP A 236 -13.99 -2.21 1.75
N GLU A 237 -13.53 -2.24 0.50
CA GLU A 237 -12.29 -2.92 0.12
C GLU A 237 -11.06 -2.12 0.56
N ALA A 238 -11.12 -0.78 0.51
CA ALA A 238 -10.06 0.06 1.08
C ALA A 238 -9.89 -0.19 2.58
N HIS A 239 -11.00 -0.28 3.33
CA HIS A 239 -10.97 -0.64 4.74
C HIS A 239 -10.38 -2.04 4.99
N ARG A 240 -10.68 -3.03 4.13
CA ARG A 240 -10.07 -4.36 4.22
C ARG A 240 -8.57 -4.31 3.97
N MET A 241 -8.16 -3.60 2.91
CA MET A 241 -6.74 -3.40 2.58
C MET A 241 -5.96 -2.82 3.77
N MET A 242 -6.50 -1.81 4.44
CA MET A 242 -5.87 -1.23 5.63
C MET A 242 -5.74 -2.25 6.77
N ARG A 243 -6.77 -3.07 7.01
CA ARG A 243 -6.79 -4.08 8.09
C ARG A 243 -5.82 -5.25 7.86
N GLU A 244 -5.34 -5.45 6.65
CA GLU A 244 -4.32 -6.46 6.34
C GLU A 244 -2.92 -6.08 6.81
N LEU A 245 -2.70 -4.78 7.09
CA LEU A 245 -1.41 -4.32 7.62
C LEU A 245 -1.17 -4.90 9.02
N LYS A 246 0.03 -5.40 9.25
CA LYS A 246 0.47 -5.88 10.57
C LYS A 246 0.42 -4.76 11.62
N GLY A 247 0.74 -3.55 11.19
CA GLY A 247 0.72 -2.34 12.02
C GLY A 247 -0.62 -1.61 12.05
N PHE A 248 -1.72 -2.19 11.57
CA PHE A 248 -3.05 -1.56 11.53
C PHE A 248 -3.48 -0.94 12.86
N ARG A 249 -3.11 -1.55 14.00
CA ARG A 249 -3.40 -1.02 15.33
C ARG A 249 -2.86 0.39 15.57
N LEU A 250 -1.82 0.82 14.85
CA LEU A 250 -1.32 2.19 14.94
C LEU A 250 -2.35 3.20 14.42
N LEU A 251 -3.13 2.82 13.42
CA LEU A 251 -4.23 3.63 12.87
C LEU A 251 -5.45 3.67 13.81
N GLU A 252 -5.67 2.62 14.59
CA GLU A 252 -6.75 2.58 15.58
C GLU A 252 -6.46 3.41 16.85
N GLY A 253 -5.21 3.87 16.99
CA GLY A 253 -4.76 4.61 18.16
C GLY A 253 -4.16 3.70 19.22
N VAL A 254 -2.91 3.93 19.55
CA VAL A 254 -2.16 3.20 20.59
C VAL A 254 -1.55 4.16 21.60
N ARG A 255 -1.39 3.71 22.82
CA ARG A 255 -0.72 4.47 23.90
C ARG A 255 -1.26 5.90 24.09
N GLY A 256 -2.59 6.05 24.06
CA GLY A 256 -3.25 7.34 24.27
C GLY A 256 -3.28 8.27 23.06
N ARG A 257 -2.80 7.83 21.89
CA ARG A 257 -3.00 8.56 20.62
C ARG A 257 -4.44 8.38 20.13
N PRO A 258 -5.07 9.41 19.56
CA PRO A 258 -6.40 9.27 18.99
C PRO A 258 -6.39 8.33 17.78
N ARG A 259 -7.53 7.74 17.50
CA ARG A 259 -7.76 6.97 16.27
C ARG A 259 -7.66 7.88 15.06
N CYS A 260 -7.05 7.38 13.98
CA CYS A 260 -7.04 8.03 12.68
C CYS A 260 -8.43 7.99 12.04
N ASP A 261 -8.69 8.92 11.14
CA ASP A 261 -9.91 8.93 10.33
C ASP A 261 -9.76 7.90 9.19
N LEU A 262 -10.22 6.68 9.48
CA LEU A 262 -10.11 5.55 8.53
C LEU A 262 -11.07 5.73 7.34
N ASP A 263 -12.17 6.45 7.51
CA ASP A 263 -13.14 6.69 6.44
C ASP A 263 -12.56 7.69 5.43
N ALA A 264 -11.91 8.75 5.90
CA ALA A 264 -11.19 9.68 5.04
C ALA A 264 -10.01 9.01 4.31
N LEU A 265 -9.30 8.08 4.97
CA LEU A 265 -8.24 7.30 4.33
C LEU A 265 -8.80 6.36 3.26
N ALA A 266 -9.93 5.69 3.53
CA ALA A 266 -10.58 4.80 2.58
C ALA A 266 -11.04 5.56 1.33
N ALA A 267 -11.72 6.69 1.51
CA ALA A 267 -12.16 7.58 0.42
C ALA A 267 -10.98 8.16 -0.40
N SER A 268 -9.78 8.23 0.18
CA SER A 268 -8.59 8.67 -0.55
C SER A 268 -7.93 7.55 -1.37
N ALA A 269 -8.26 6.29 -1.09
CA ALA A 269 -7.67 5.12 -1.73
C ALA A 269 -8.57 4.49 -2.80
N GLY A 270 -9.90 4.61 -2.68
CA GLY A 270 -10.91 4.16 -3.63
C GLY A 270 -11.24 5.22 -4.64
#